data_87e0e61ffa2b89f3f86b7916fb5b9b9e
#
_entry.id   87e0e61ffa2b89f3f86b7916fb5b9b9e
#
_cell.length_a   1.000
_cell.length_b   1.000
_cell.length_c   1.000
_cell.angle_alpha   90.00
_cell.angle_beta   90.00
_cell.angle_gamma   90.00
#
_symmetry.space_group_name_H-M   'P 1'
#
loop_
_entity.id
_entity.type
_entity.pdbx_description
1 polymer ?
#
loop_
_entity_poly.entity_id
_entity_poly.type
_entity_poly.pdbx_seq_one_letter_code
_entity_poly.pdbx_strand_id
1 'polypeptide(L)'
;GLMTIWRLEPQFGLRQTLWLAVSGGVFALGLRLPDPLRLLRRYKYLWLTSGLLLTALTFFIGVYPSGVGPELWLGCCGVYLQPSEPLKLLLVVYLSAYLADALWLKFNWVSLLSPTLVLTGAALALLLAQRDLGTALIFLTLYFLILYLASGRARVMAAAVGVVLAAAVLGSLLFEVIQTRMAAWLNPWADPSGRSFQIVQSIMAVAAGSLMGSGPGLGSPGLVPVAHSDFIFAAIAEEMGLAGSLGLLAVVGLFVSRGLRAALHAPSNYQRYLAAGLSAYIGVQSILIIGGNLRALPLTGVTLPYVSYGGSSLLTSFIILLILILISSPAELEPAPLPKPAPYRLLALGMVGALTVLALGAGWWALVRAAPLSTRADNPRQAILDRFVGRGRLLDRAGLVLVADVGSPGSFRRQTNVPSLSRVTGYAHPLYGLSGLEAALNP
;
A
#
# COMPACT_ATOMS: atom_id res chain seq x y z
N GLY A 1 -1.73 -4.12 -11.53
CA GLY A 1 -2.52 -4.58 -10.38
C GLY A 1 -3.42 -5.76 -10.72
N LEU A 2 -4.44 -5.57 -11.57
CA LEU A 2 -5.42 -6.63 -11.86
C LEU A 2 -4.76 -7.93 -12.35
N MET A 3 -3.86 -7.88 -13.31
CA MET A 3 -3.13 -9.05 -13.81
C MET A 3 -2.33 -9.74 -12.69
N THR A 4 -1.66 -8.97 -11.85
CA THR A 4 -0.91 -9.51 -10.71
C THR A 4 -1.82 -10.19 -9.69
N ILE A 5 -3.02 -9.64 -9.43
CA ILE A 5 -4.01 -10.25 -8.54
C ILE A 5 -4.53 -11.57 -9.13
N TRP A 6 -4.87 -11.60 -10.43
CA TRP A 6 -5.27 -12.81 -11.13
C TRP A 6 -4.21 -13.91 -11.08
N ARG A 7 -2.93 -13.51 -11.21
CA ARG A 7 -1.78 -14.41 -11.13
C ARG A 7 -1.59 -14.99 -9.72
N LEU A 8 -1.74 -14.15 -8.68
CA LEU A 8 -1.54 -14.55 -7.29
C LEU A 8 -2.67 -15.43 -6.79
N GLU A 9 -3.93 -15.03 -7.06
CA GLU A 9 -5.12 -15.70 -6.55
C GLU A 9 -6.31 -15.47 -7.49
N PRO A 10 -6.67 -16.46 -8.34
CA PRO A 10 -7.71 -16.30 -9.36
C PRO A 10 -9.09 -15.90 -8.79
N GLN A 11 -9.43 -16.36 -7.58
CA GLN A 11 -10.70 -16.00 -6.92
C GLN A 11 -10.75 -14.51 -6.59
N PHE A 12 -9.64 -13.95 -6.11
CA PHE A 12 -9.54 -12.50 -5.87
C PHE A 12 -9.48 -11.71 -7.17
N GLY A 13 -8.87 -12.28 -8.22
CA GLY A 13 -8.88 -11.72 -9.57
C GLY A 13 -10.30 -11.53 -10.11
N LEU A 14 -11.13 -12.55 -10.00
CA LEU A 14 -12.54 -12.48 -10.43
C LEU A 14 -13.31 -11.41 -9.65
N ARG A 15 -13.21 -11.42 -8.32
CA ARG A 15 -13.88 -10.43 -7.45
C ARG A 15 -13.41 -9.01 -7.78
N GLN A 16 -12.11 -8.80 -8.00
CA GLN A 16 -11.56 -7.49 -8.37
C GLN A 16 -12.07 -7.02 -9.74
N THR A 17 -12.25 -7.93 -10.69
CA THR A 17 -12.83 -7.62 -12.02
C THR A 17 -14.30 -7.17 -11.88
N LEU A 18 -15.07 -7.82 -11.03
CA LEU A 18 -16.44 -7.40 -10.73
C LEU A 18 -16.48 -6.02 -10.07
N TRP A 19 -15.61 -5.77 -9.09
CA TRP A 19 -15.50 -4.46 -8.46
C TRP A 19 -15.03 -3.37 -9.45
N LEU A 20 -14.18 -3.72 -10.41
CA LEU A 20 -13.77 -2.80 -11.48
C LEU A 20 -14.96 -2.42 -12.36
N ALA A 21 -15.80 -3.39 -12.73
CA ALA A 21 -17.02 -3.13 -13.51
C ALA A 21 -18.00 -2.25 -12.74
N VAL A 22 -18.23 -2.53 -11.44
CA VAL A 22 -19.07 -1.70 -10.55
C VAL A 22 -18.51 -0.28 -10.45
N SER A 23 -17.20 -0.15 -10.19
CA SER A 23 -16.54 1.16 -10.04
C SER A 23 -16.59 1.96 -11.34
N GLY A 24 -16.40 1.31 -12.50
CA GLY A 24 -16.54 1.92 -13.82
C GLY A 24 -17.99 2.35 -14.10
N GLY A 25 -18.97 1.54 -13.69
CA GLY A 25 -20.40 1.90 -13.78
C GLY A 25 -20.75 3.13 -12.92
N VAL A 26 -20.30 3.16 -11.67
CA VAL A 26 -20.48 4.31 -10.76
C VAL A 26 -19.80 5.56 -11.33
N PHE A 27 -18.60 5.42 -11.88
CA PHE A 27 -17.88 6.50 -12.54
C PHE A 27 -18.66 7.05 -13.73
N ALA A 28 -19.14 6.18 -14.64
CA ALA A 28 -19.91 6.57 -15.82
C ALA A 28 -21.25 7.23 -15.46
N LEU A 29 -21.94 6.72 -14.44
CA LEU A 29 -23.17 7.33 -13.91
C LEU A 29 -22.86 8.70 -13.27
N GLY A 30 -21.77 8.80 -12.52
CA GLY A 30 -21.36 10.05 -11.89
C GLY A 30 -21.05 11.18 -12.88
N LEU A 31 -20.54 10.86 -14.07
CA LEU A 31 -20.35 11.83 -15.16
C LEU A 31 -21.67 12.40 -15.71
N ARG A 32 -22.79 11.67 -15.55
CA ARG A 32 -24.11 12.11 -16.01
C ARG A 32 -24.92 12.88 -14.96
N LEU A 33 -24.46 12.89 -13.71
CA LEU A 33 -25.16 13.60 -12.66
C LEU A 33 -25.05 15.12 -12.85
N PRO A 34 -26.14 15.88 -12.71
CA PRO A 34 -26.07 17.32 -12.72
C PRO A 34 -25.45 17.83 -11.44
N ASP A 35 -24.41 18.67 -11.55
CA ASP A 35 -23.73 19.35 -10.45
C ASP A 35 -23.34 18.50 -9.21
N PRO A 36 -22.66 17.35 -9.37
CA PRO A 36 -22.36 16.48 -8.22
C PRO A 36 -21.45 17.17 -7.19
N LEU A 37 -20.61 18.11 -7.61
CA LEU A 37 -19.76 18.87 -6.70
C LEU A 37 -20.56 19.80 -5.77
N ARG A 38 -21.67 20.38 -6.27
CA ARG A 38 -22.58 21.17 -5.47
C ARG A 38 -23.33 20.30 -4.45
N LEU A 39 -23.73 19.09 -4.86
CA LEU A 39 -24.40 18.12 -3.98
C LEU A 39 -23.48 17.71 -2.82
N LEU A 40 -22.22 17.38 -3.11
CA LEU A 40 -21.21 17.04 -2.10
C LEU A 40 -21.00 18.18 -1.11
N ARG A 41 -20.88 19.42 -1.58
CA ARG A 41 -20.69 20.60 -0.72
C ARG A 41 -21.91 20.88 0.15
N ARG A 42 -23.12 20.83 -0.45
CA ARG A 42 -24.39 21.16 0.25
C ARG A 42 -24.66 20.23 1.43
N TYR A 43 -24.42 18.93 1.24
CA TYR A 43 -24.74 17.89 2.23
C TYR A 43 -23.47 17.36 2.95
N LYS A 44 -22.44 18.20 3.11
CA LYS A 44 -21.13 17.82 3.70
C LYS A 44 -21.23 17.14 5.07
N TYR A 45 -22.15 17.56 5.94
CA TYR A 45 -22.36 16.94 7.25
C TYR A 45 -23.06 15.59 7.12
N LEU A 46 -24.07 15.48 6.27
CA LEU A 46 -24.80 14.24 6.04
C LEU A 46 -23.86 13.14 5.50
N TRP A 47 -23.02 13.49 4.54
CA TRP A 47 -22.04 12.56 3.98
C TRP A 47 -21.06 12.06 5.04
N LEU A 48 -20.46 12.96 5.83
CA LEU A 48 -19.51 12.56 6.85
C LEU A 48 -20.18 11.75 7.97
N THR A 49 -21.34 12.17 8.46
CA THR A 49 -22.05 11.44 9.51
C THR A 49 -22.53 10.07 9.04
N SER A 50 -23.00 9.93 7.79
CA SER A 50 -23.34 8.62 7.23
C SER A 50 -22.15 7.69 7.14
N GLY A 51 -20.97 8.20 6.75
CA GLY A 51 -19.73 7.43 6.75
C GLY A 51 -19.30 7.00 8.16
N LEU A 52 -19.42 7.88 9.15
CA LEU A 52 -19.16 7.55 10.55
C LEU A 52 -20.11 6.47 11.08
N LEU A 53 -21.42 6.60 10.78
CA LEU A 53 -22.41 5.60 11.17
C LEU A 53 -22.16 4.24 10.54
N LEU A 54 -21.83 4.20 9.23
CA LEU A 54 -21.47 2.96 8.55
C LEU A 54 -20.21 2.32 9.16
N THR A 55 -19.23 3.16 9.54
CA THR A 55 -18.02 2.65 10.20
C THR A 55 -18.33 2.17 11.62
N ALA A 56 -19.17 2.87 12.38
CA ALA A 56 -19.62 2.42 13.69
C ALA A 56 -20.44 1.13 13.62
N LEU A 57 -21.20 0.91 12.54
CA LEU A 57 -22.02 -0.28 12.34
C LEU A 57 -21.17 -1.56 12.29
N THR A 58 -19.89 -1.49 11.90
CA THR A 58 -18.99 -2.67 11.91
C THR A 58 -18.76 -3.24 13.31
N PHE A 59 -18.95 -2.47 14.39
CA PHE A 59 -18.87 -3.01 15.75
C PHE A 59 -20.00 -4.00 16.07
N PHE A 60 -21.12 -3.92 15.36
CA PHE A 60 -22.32 -4.75 15.63
C PHE A 60 -22.48 -5.90 14.64
N ILE A 61 -22.18 -5.64 13.37
CA ILE A 61 -22.38 -6.61 12.29
C ILE A 61 -21.14 -6.73 11.38
N GLY A 62 -19.99 -6.27 11.87
CA GLY A 62 -18.73 -6.40 11.15
C GLY A 62 -18.32 -7.86 10.98
N VAL A 63 -17.57 -8.13 9.93
CA VAL A 63 -16.99 -9.44 9.64
C VAL A 63 -15.53 -9.30 9.30
N TYR A 64 -14.77 -10.37 9.49
CA TYR A 64 -13.41 -10.49 8.98
C TYR A 64 -13.38 -11.56 7.90
N PRO A 65 -13.12 -11.23 6.63
CA PRO A 65 -13.22 -12.15 5.50
C PRO A 65 -12.35 -13.41 5.60
N SER A 66 -11.23 -13.35 6.33
CA SER A 66 -10.32 -14.48 6.54
C SER A 66 -10.55 -15.22 7.88
N GLY A 67 -11.56 -14.84 8.64
CA GLY A 67 -11.97 -15.53 9.88
C GLY A 67 -11.21 -15.14 11.15
N VAL A 68 -10.03 -14.53 11.06
CA VAL A 68 -9.21 -14.12 12.22
C VAL A 68 -8.66 -12.72 12.00
N GLY A 69 -9.09 -11.77 12.82
CA GLY A 69 -8.63 -10.38 12.75
C GLY A 69 -9.72 -9.37 13.13
N PRO A 70 -9.48 -8.06 12.99
CA PRO A 70 -10.46 -7.04 13.33
C PRO A 70 -11.62 -7.02 12.32
N GLU A 71 -12.85 -6.94 12.82
CA GLU A 71 -14.10 -6.97 12.05
C GLU A 71 -14.39 -5.61 11.41
N LEU A 72 -13.63 -5.27 10.36
CA LEU A 72 -13.68 -3.95 9.70
C LEU A 72 -14.57 -3.90 8.46
N TRP A 73 -15.14 -5.03 8.04
CA TRP A 73 -15.90 -5.16 6.80
C TRP A 73 -17.38 -5.39 7.06
N LEU A 74 -18.22 -4.79 6.25
CA LEU A 74 -19.64 -5.09 6.16
C LEU A 74 -19.90 -5.94 4.92
N GLY A 75 -20.67 -7.01 5.04
CA GLY A 75 -21.05 -7.84 3.92
C GLY A 75 -21.00 -9.34 4.19
N CYS A 76 -21.31 -10.13 3.18
CA CYS A 76 -21.29 -11.59 3.21
C CYS A 76 -20.98 -12.15 1.81
N CYS A 77 -20.81 -13.46 1.76
CA CYS A 77 -20.85 -14.22 0.50
C CYS A 77 -19.79 -13.78 -0.54
N GLY A 78 -18.67 -13.25 -0.05
CA GLY A 78 -17.55 -12.81 -0.89
C GLY A 78 -17.63 -11.35 -1.36
N VAL A 79 -18.68 -10.62 -1.01
CA VAL A 79 -18.81 -9.18 -1.28
C VAL A 79 -18.68 -8.43 0.04
N TYR A 80 -17.61 -7.69 0.19
CA TYR A 80 -17.27 -6.98 1.43
C TYR A 80 -16.97 -5.52 1.16
N LEU A 81 -17.55 -4.64 1.96
CA LEU A 81 -17.32 -3.20 1.96
C LEU A 81 -16.57 -2.82 3.25
N GLN A 82 -15.45 -2.16 3.14
CA GLN A 82 -14.75 -1.55 4.27
C GLN A 82 -15.17 -0.07 4.37
N PRO A 83 -15.99 0.32 5.36
CA PRO A 83 -16.51 1.69 5.42
C PRO A 83 -15.46 2.76 5.68
N SER A 84 -14.32 2.41 6.27
CA SER A 84 -13.21 3.35 6.47
C SER A 84 -12.59 3.85 5.16
N GLU A 85 -12.71 3.10 4.03
CA GLU A 85 -12.24 3.55 2.73
C GLU A 85 -13.02 4.78 2.20
N PRO A 86 -14.35 4.73 2.01
CA PRO A 86 -15.11 5.92 1.64
C PRO A 86 -15.09 7.00 2.72
N LEU A 87 -14.95 6.66 4.01
CA LEU A 87 -14.89 7.65 5.09
C LEU A 87 -13.69 8.62 4.92
N LYS A 88 -12.53 8.15 4.43
CA LYS A 88 -11.37 9.02 4.09
C LYS A 88 -11.74 10.07 3.04
N LEU A 89 -12.44 9.67 1.97
CA LEU A 89 -12.94 10.57 0.94
C LEU A 89 -13.91 11.60 1.53
N LEU A 90 -14.87 11.15 2.35
CA LEU A 90 -15.90 11.99 2.94
C LEU A 90 -15.32 13.00 3.94
N LEU A 91 -14.25 12.63 4.65
CA LEU A 91 -13.48 13.57 5.48
C LEU A 91 -12.89 14.71 4.62
N VAL A 92 -12.25 14.37 3.49
CA VAL A 92 -11.68 15.37 2.58
C VAL A 92 -12.77 16.30 2.03
N VAL A 93 -13.91 15.74 1.62
CA VAL A 93 -15.08 16.53 1.15
C VAL A 93 -15.57 17.48 2.23
N TYR A 94 -15.76 16.98 3.45
CA TYR A 94 -16.21 17.77 4.58
C TYR A 94 -15.24 18.91 4.92
N LEU A 95 -13.97 18.59 5.11
CA LEU A 95 -12.95 19.59 5.47
C LEU A 95 -12.81 20.66 4.40
N SER A 96 -12.80 20.28 3.13
CA SER A 96 -12.69 21.20 2.00
C SER A 96 -13.88 22.15 1.93
N ALA A 97 -15.09 21.64 2.13
CA ALA A 97 -16.30 22.45 2.11
C ALA A 97 -16.41 23.36 3.34
N TYR A 98 -16.13 22.82 4.52
CA TYR A 98 -16.21 23.57 5.76
C TYR A 98 -15.17 24.71 5.81
N LEU A 99 -13.91 24.43 5.51
CA LEU A 99 -12.84 25.44 5.54
C LEU A 99 -13.02 26.51 4.46
N ALA A 100 -13.55 26.15 3.27
CA ALA A 100 -13.86 27.12 2.24
C ALA A 100 -14.95 28.11 2.68
N ASP A 101 -15.97 27.64 3.40
CA ASP A 101 -17.07 28.48 3.90
C ASP A 101 -16.62 29.32 5.12
N ALA A 102 -15.96 28.70 6.08
CA ALA A 102 -15.64 29.31 7.37
C ALA A 102 -14.51 30.35 7.30
N LEU A 103 -13.52 30.17 6.43
CA LEU A 103 -12.46 31.18 6.23
C LEU A 103 -12.95 32.48 5.61
N TRP A 104 -14.07 32.44 4.88
CA TRP A 104 -14.71 33.64 4.32
C TRP A 104 -15.35 34.52 5.42
N LEU A 105 -15.82 33.89 6.52
CA LEU A 105 -16.57 34.54 7.60
C LEU A 105 -15.69 35.16 8.70
N LYS A 106 -14.33 35.11 8.56
CA LYS A 106 -13.33 35.63 9.53
C LYS A 106 -13.57 35.18 10.98
N PHE A 107 -14.00 33.93 11.20
CA PHE A 107 -14.18 33.34 12.52
C PHE A 107 -12.91 33.32 13.36
N ASN A 108 -13.06 33.39 14.68
CA ASN A 108 -11.98 33.08 15.62
C ASN A 108 -11.49 31.64 15.40
N TRP A 109 -10.18 31.42 15.56
CA TRP A 109 -9.57 30.13 15.32
C TRP A 109 -10.21 28.99 16.13
N VAL A 110 -10.65 29.26 17.37
CA VAL A 110 -11.34 28.27 18.22
C VAL A 110 -12.66 27.85 17.59
N SER A 111 -13.50 28.83 17.18
CA SER A 111 -14.78 28.55 16.52
C SER A 111 -14.61 27.88 15.15
N LEU A 112 -13.49 28.15 14.46
CA LEU A 112 -13.15 27.53 13.18
C LEU A 112 -12.74 26.07 13.34
N LEU A 113 -11.92 25.77 14.36
CA LEU A 113 -11.36 24.45 14.54
C LEU A 113 -12.26 23.49 15.30
N SER A 114 -13.11 24.00 16.22
CA SER A 114 -13.91 23.13 17.10
C SER A 114 -14.78 22.09 16.35
N PRO A 115 -15.58 22.44 15.32
CA PRO A 115 -16.38 21.43 14.61
C PRO A 115 -15.52 20.42 13.84
N THR A 116 -14.40 20.88 13.24
CA THR A 116 -13.51 19.99 12.51
C THR A 116 -12.77 19.04 13.44
N LEU A 117 -12.34 19.51 14.62
CA LEU A 117 -11.70 18.69 15.65
C LEU A 117 -12.68 17.67 16.25
N VAL A 118 -13.92 18.05 16.52
CA VAL A 118 -14.92 17.13 17.07
C VAL A 118 -15.22 16.01 16.10
N LEU A 119 -15.54 16.31 14.84
CA LEU A 119 -15.91 15.30 13.86
C LEU A 119 -14.70 14.43 13.43
N THR A 120 -13.52 15.04 13.23
CA THR A 120 -12.31 14.28 12.93
C THR A 120 -11.84 13.48 14.14
N GLY A 121 -11.96 14.04 15.34
CA GLY A 121 -11.66 13.36 16.60
C GLY A 121 -12.58 12.15 16.84
N ALA A 122 -13.87 12.29 16.56
CA ALA A 122 -14.82 11.18 16.61
C ALA A 122 -14.45 10.06 15.61
N ALA A 123 -14.07 10.45 14.37
CA ALA A 123 -13.59 9.49 13.38
C ALA A 123 -12.31 8.77 13.83
N LEU A 124 -11.34 9.51 14.37
CA LEU A 124 -10.10 8.94 14.89
C LEU A 124 -10.36 8.02 16.08
N ALA A 125 -11.21 8.41 17.02
CA ALA A 125 -11.58 7.58 18.16
C ALA A 125 -12.22 6.25 17.71
N LEU A 126 -13.09 6.29 16.71
CA LEU A 126 -13.73 5.13 16.12
C LEU A 126 -12.70 4.20 15.47
N LEU A 127 -11.78 4.73 14.66
CA LEU A 127 -10.72 3.96 13.98
C LEU A 127 -9.72 3.36 14.98
N LEU A 128 -9.39 4.08 16.06
CA LEU A 128 -8.53 3.57 17.13
C LEU A 128 -9.22 2.42 17.89
N ALA A 129 -10.51 2.55 18.18
CA ALA A 129 -11.30 1.48 18.81
C ALA A 129 -11.38 0.23 17.90
N GLN A 130 -11.43 0.40 16.58
CA GLN A 130 -11.37 -0.67 15.58
C GLN A 130 -9.97 -1.24 15.37
N ARG A 131 -8.93 -0.64 15.96
CA ARG A 131 -7.50 -0.96 15.72
C ARG A 131 -7.07 -0.76 14.26
N ASP A 132 -7.78 0.07 13.50
CA ASP A 132 -7.40 0.48 12.13
C ASP A 132 -6.43 1.66 12.18
N LEU A 133 -5.21 1.38 12.68
CA LEU A 133 -4.18 2.38 12.94
C LEU A 133 -3.61 2.99 11.65
N GLY A 134 -3.57 2.20 10.57
CA GLY A 134 -3.12 2.68 9.26
C GLY A 134 -4.05 3.76 8.70
N THR A 135 -5.35 3.50 8.72
CA THR A 135 -6.36 4.48 8.31
C THR A 135 -6.37 5.70 9.23
N ALA A 136 -6.22 5.52 10.55
CA ALA A 136 -6.15 6.64 11.50
C ALA A 136 -4.97 7.59 11.21
N LEU A 137 -3.80 7.05 10.84
CA LEU A 137 -2.65 7.85 10.42
C LEU A 137 -2.94 8.66 9.15
N ILE A 138 -3.61 8.06 8.17
CA ILE A 138 -4.02 8.77 6.94
C ILE A 138 -5.00 9.89 7.28
N PHE A 139 -6.01 9.64 8.12
CA PHE A 139 -6.97 10.65 8.58
C PHE A 139 -6.27 11.85 9.22
N LEU A 140 -5.38 11.58 10.16
CA LEU A 140 -4.62 12.62 10.83
C LEU A 140 -3.77 13.44 9.85
N THR A 141 -3.09 12.76 8.93
CA THR A 141 -2.27 13.40 7.91
C THR A 141 -3.11 14.27 6.98
N LEU A 142 -4.25 13.77 6.48
CA LEU A 142 -5.16 14.53 5.61
C LEU A 142 -5.79 15.72 6.32
N TYR A 143 -6.18 15.58 7.60
CA TYR A 143 -6.71 16.67 8.39
C TYR A 143 -5.73 17.85 8.46
N PHE A 144 -4.51 17.60 8.91
CA PHE A 144 -3.50 18.65 9.03
C PHE A 144 -3.07 19.21 7.68
N LEU A 145 -3.01 18.37 6.65
CA LEU A 145 -2.64 18.80 5.31
C LEU A 145 -3.65 19.78 4.75
N ILE A 146 -4.96 19.45 4.79
CA ILE A 146 -6.01 20.32 4.27
C ILE A 146 -6.06 21.60 5.10
N LEU A 147 -5.90 21.50 6.42
CA LEU A 147 -5.84 22.67 7.30
C LEU A 147 -4.63 23.56 6.96
N TYR A 148 -3.48 22.98 6.64
CA TYR A 148 -2.29 23.71 6.17
C TYR A 148 -2.54 24.39 4.82
N LEU A 149 -3.12 23.69 3.85
CA LEU A 149 -3.44 24.25 2.54
C LEU A 149 -4.42 25.43 2.63
N ALA A 150 -5.40 25.33 3.53
CA ALA A 150 -6.39 26.36 3.74
C ALA A 150 -5.86 27.58 4.52
N SER A 151 -5.04 27.36 5.55
CA SER A 151 -4.52 28.41 6.41
C SER A 151 -3.23 29.07 5.89
N GLY A 152 -2.38 28.30 5.20
CA GLY A 152 -1.05 28.70 4.77
C GLY A 152 -0.08 28.96 5.93
N ARG A 153 -0.31 28.40 7.12
CA ARG A 153 0.49 28.65 8.33
C ARG A 153 1.42 27.47 8.60
N ALA A 154 2.73 27.71 8.58
CA ALA A 154 3.75 26.69 8.87
C ALA A 154 3.59 26.05 10.27
N ARG A 155 3.02 26.76 11.25
CA ARG A 155 2.71 26.24 12.58
C ARG A 155 1.79 25.02 12.55
N VAL A 156 0.87 24.94 11.57
CA VAL A 156 -0.02 23.79 11.36
C VAL A 156 0.79 22.56 11.00
N MET A 157 1.76 22.71 10.13
CA MET A 157 2.66 21.61 9.73
C MET A 157 3.55 21.16 10.91
N ALA A 158 4.08 22.12 11.69
CA ALA A 158 4.84 21.79 12.89
C ALA A 158 3.98 21.04 13.93
N ALA A 159 2.72 21.45 14.12
CA ALA A 159 1.76 20.74 14.96
C ALA A 159 1.46 19.33 14.42
N ALA A 160 1.30 19.18 13.09
CA ALA A 160 1.10 17.89 12.46
C ALA A 160 2.24 16.90 12.78
N VAL A 161 3.48 17.34 12.58
CA VAL A 161 4.67 16.52 12.90
C VAL A 161 4.69 16.17 14.39
N GLY A 162 4.46 17.13 15.28
CA GLY A 162 4.41 16.89 16.72
C GLY A 162 3.33 15.87 17.13
N VAL A 163 2.12 16.00 16.58
CA VAL A 163 1.02 15.06 16.88
C VAL A 163 1.30 13.67 16.30
N VAL A 164 1.83 13.55 15.09
CA VAL A 164 2.19 12.25 14.49
C VAL A 164 3.30 11.56 15.30
N LEU A 165 4.32 12.30 15.72
CA LEU A 165 5.38 11.76 16.59
C LEU A 165 4.85 11.33 17.95
N ALA A 166 4.01 12.16 18.58
CA ALA A 166 3.36 11.81 19.85
C ALA A 166 2.47 10.56 19.70
N ALA A 167 1.68 10.49 18.61
CA ALA A 167 0.84 9.33 18.30
C ALA A 167 1.68 8.06 18.06
N ALA A 168 2.85 8.17 17.41
CA ALA A 168 3.76 7.04 17.21
C ALA A 168 4.35 6.54 18.55
N VAL A 169 4.79 7.46 19.42
CA VAL A 169 5.31 7.11 20.74
C VAL A 169 4.23 6.52 21.64
N LEU A 170 3.10 7.21 21.80
CA LEU A 170 1.98 6.72 22.61
C LEU A 170 1.40 5.42 22.05
N GLY A 171 1.27 5.33 20.73
CA GLY A 171 0.83 4.12 20.06
C GLY A 171 1.75 2.93 20.32
N SER A 172 3.05 3.14 20.31
CA SER A 172 4.03 2.09 20.64
C SER A 172 3.98 1.64 22.11
N LEU A 173 3.50 2.49 23.01
CA LEU A 173 3.30 2.12 24.41
C LEU A 173 1.98 1.39 24.65
N LEU A 174 0.95 1.70 23.89
CA LEU A 174 -0.42 1.22 24.11
C LEU A 174 -0.81 0.01 23.24
N PHE A 175 -0.23 -0.13 22.05
CA PHE A 175 -0.61 -1.15 21.07
C PHE A 175 0.55 -2.07 20.70
N GLU A 176 0.46 -3.34 21.06
CA GLU A 176 1.45 -4.38 20.72
C GLU A 176 1.69 -4.49 19.20
N VAL A 177 0.65 -4.27 18.38
CA VAL A 177 0.77 -4.27 16.92
C VAL A 177 1.74 -3.18 16.42
N ILE A 178 1.73 -1.98 17.04
CA ILE A 178 2.68 -0.91 16.67
C ILE A 178 4.09 -1.29 17.10
N GLN A 179 4.27 -1.83 18.31
CA GLN A 179 5.58 -2.32 18.78
C GLN A 179 6.18 -3.34 17.81
N THR A 180 5.39 -4.33 17.41
CA THR A 180 5.80 -5.38 16.47
C THR A 180 6.18 -4.79 15.11
N ARG A 181 5.38 -3.87 14.56
CA ARG A 181 5.68 -3.20 13.28
C ARG A 181 6.91 -2.32 13.35
N MET A 182 7.13 -1.61 14.45
CA MET A 182 8.33 -0.79 14.68
C MET A 182 9.58 -1.65 14.83
N ALA A 183 9.51 -2.74 15.60
CA ALA A 183 10.62 -3.68 15.75
C ALA A 183 11.01 -4.33 14.41
N ALA A 184 10.03 -4.79 13.65
CA ALA A 184 10.22 -5.36 12.32
C ALA A 184 10.81 -4.34 11.32
N TRP A 185 10.43 -3.06 11.44
CA TRP A 185 10.97 -1.99 10.60
C TRP A 185 12.40 -1.65 10.95
N LEU A 186 12.73 -1.52 12.27
CA LEU A 186 14.07 -1.15 12.71
C LEU A 186 15.09 -2.27 12.49
N ASN A 187 14.75 -3.51 12.87
CA ASN A 187 15.64 -4.66 12.71
C ASN A 187 14.88 -5.92 12.23
N PRO A 188 14.57 -6.03 10.93
CA PRO A 188 13.82 -7.16 10.40
C PRO A 188 14.57 -8.49 10.49
N TRP A 189 15.90 -8.45 10.55
CA TRP A 189 16.75 -9.64 10.59
C TRP A 189 16.89 -10.24 11.98
N ALA A 190 16.34 -9.61 13.02
CA ALA A 190 16.32 -10.18 14.38
C ALA A 190 15.37 -11.39 14.48
N ASP A 191 14.27 -11.38 13.72
CA ASP A 191 13.29 -12.47 13.68
C ASP A 191 12.70 -12.61 12.26
N PRO A 192 13.52 -13.09 11.29
CA PRO A 192 13.15 -13.10 9.88
C PRO A 192 12.04 -14.11 9.53
N SER A 193 11.86 -15.15 10.37
CA SER A 193 10.85 -16.20 10.18
C SER A 193 9.58 -15.98 11.00
N GLY A 194 9.59 -15.04 11.95
CA GLY A 194 8.46 -14.73 12.83
C GLY A 194 7.87 -13.35 12.53
N ARG A 195 8.03 -12.41 13.46
CA ARG A 195 7.38 -11.08 13.43
C ARG A 195 7.74 -10.24 12.20
N SER A 196 8.95 -10.41 11.66
CA SER A 196 9.45 -9.66 10.51
C SER A 196 9.28 -10.38 9.18
N PHE A 197 8.69 -11.58 9.15
CA PHE A 197 8.60 -12.43 7.96
C PHE A 197 8.04 -11.69 6.74
N GLN A 198 6.96 -10.94 6.91
CA GLN A 198 6.32 -10.21 5.81
C GLN A 198 7.26 -9.19 5.16
N ILE A 199 7.95 -8.37 5.98
CA ILE A 199 8.85 -7.32 5.46
C ILE A 199 10.13 -7.92 4.86
N VAL A 200 10.64 -9.00 5.45
CA VAL A 200 11.80 -9.74 4.92
C VAL A 200 11.47 -10.32 3.55
N GLN A 201 10.33 -11.01 3.40
CA GLN A 201 9.89 -11.54 2.13
C GLN A 201 9.60 -10.45 1.08
N SER A 202 9.07 -9.30 1.51
CA SER A 202 8.88 -8.14 0.62
C SER A 202 10.20 -7.62 0.07
N ILE A 203 11.22 -7.43 0.92
CA ILE A 203 12.55 -6.97 0.50
C ILE A 203 13.23 -7.99 -0.41
N MET A 204 13.11 -9.29 -0.10
CA MET A 204 13.64 -10.37 -0.94
C MET A 204 12.95 -10.41 -2.31
N ALA A 205 11.64 -10.14 -2.38
CA ALA A 205 10.89 -10.04 -3.62
C ALA A 205 11.41 -8.90 -4.51
N VAL A 206 11.58 -7.70 -3.93
CA VAL A 206 12.14 -6.55 -4.64
C VAL A 206 13.55 -6.82 -5.13
N ALA A 207 14.39 -7.46 -4.30
CA ALA A 207 15.77 -7.81 -4.66
C ALA A 207 15.81 -8.85 -5.78
N ALA A 208 14.96 -9.87 -5.74
CA ALA A 208 14.86 -10.90 -6.78
C ALA A 208 14.46 -10.33 -8.15
N GLY A 209 13.67 -9.24 -8.17
CA GLY A 209 13.28 -8.58 -9.41
C GLY A 209 14.40 -7.88 -10.16
N SER A 210 15.51 -7.51 -9.50
CA SER A 210 16.63 -6.81 -10.15
C SER A 210 16.18 -5.64 -11.06
N LEU A 211 16.79 -5.47 -12.24
CA LEU A 211 16.46 -4.38 -13.15
C LEU A 211 15.16 -4.63 -13.94
N MET A 212 15.03 -5.84 -14.54
CA MET A 212 13.96 -6.15 -15.51
C MET A 212 12.86 -7.07 -14.95
N GLY A 213 13.06 -7.61 -13.76
CA GLY A 213 12.15 -8.58 -13.16
C GLY A 213 12.46 -10.03 -13.56
N SER A 214 11.86 -10.96 -12.84
CA SER A 214 11.89 -12.38 -13.19
C SER A 214 11.07 -12.70 -14.45
N GLY A 215 10.25 -11.77 -14.91
CA GLY A 215 9.23 -11.92 -15.95
C GLY A 215 7.84 -12.18 -15.39
N PRO A 216 6.79 -11.71 -16.09
CA PRO A 216 5.41 -11.94 -15.68
C PRO A 216 5.10 -13.44 -15.57
N GLY A 217 4.66 -13.89 -14.40
CA GLY A 217 4.34 -15.28 -14.12
C GLY A 217 5.53 -16.19 -13.78
N LEU A 218 6.78 -15.71 -13.87
CA LEU A 218 7.99 -16.48 -13.61
C LEU A 218 8.55 -16.25 -12.20
N GLY A 219 8.15 -15.19 -11.52
CA GLY A 219 8.49 -14.93 -10.12
C GLY A 219 7.74 -15.85 -9.15
N SER A 220 8.06 -15.71 -7.87
CA SER A 220 7.41 -16.41 -6.75
C SER A 220 6.82 -15.43 -5.74
N PRO A 221 6.02 -14.42 -6.18
CA PRO A 221 5.48 -13.39 -5.30
C PRO A 221 4.48 -13.93 -4.27
N GLY A 222 3.95 -15.14 -4.46
CA GLY A 222 3.12 -15.84 -3.48
C GLY A 222 3.83 -16.22 -2.18
N LEU A 223 5.17 -16.15 -2.14
CA LEU A 223 5.96 -16.30 -0.91
C LEU A 223 5.81 -15.11 0.03
N VAL A 224 5.39 -13.96 -0.47
CA VAL A 224 5.08 -12.79 0.35
C VAL A 224 3.65 -12.93 0.88
N PRO A 225 3.43 -13.00 2.19
CA PRO A 225 2.08 -13.07 2.73
C PRO A 225 1.25 -11.86 2.31
N VAL A 226 -0.01 -12.09 1.98
CA VAL A 226 -0.96 -11.04 1.57
C VAL A 226 -0.43 -10.19 0.40
N ALA A 227 0.32 -10.81 -0.52
CA ALA A 227 0.91 -10.15 -1.69
C ALA A 227 -0.12 -9.44 -2.58
N HIS A 228 -1.35 -9.94 -2.63
CA HIS A 228 -2.42 -9.38 -3.45
C HIS A 228 -2.98 -8.03 -2.93
N SER A 229 -2.77 -7.69 -1.66
CA SER A 229 -3.24 -6.42 -1.08
C SER A 229 -2.08 -5.55 -0.57
N ASP A 230 -1.52 -5.86 0.60
CA ASP A 230 -0.56 -4.99 1.30
C ASP A 230 0.84 -5.01 0.69
N PHE A 231 1.20 -6.08 -0.03
CA PHE A 231 2.52 -6.26 -0.62
C PHE A 231 2.50 -6.37 -2.14
N ILE A 232 1.46 -5.84 -2.80
CA ILE A 232 1.34 -5.91 -4.25
C ILE A 232 2.48 -5.19 -4.99
N PHE A 233 3.04 -4.13 -4.38
CA PHE A 233 4.22 -3.45 -4.93
C PHE A 233 5.42 -4.39 -4.98
N ALA A 234 5.65 -5.19 -3.93
CA ALA A 234 6.74 -6.18 -3.91
C ALA A 234 6.54 -7.28 -4.95
N ALA A 235 5.29 -7.73 -5.15
CA ALA A 235 4.94 -8.69 -6.20
C ALA A 235 5.21 -8.13 -7.62
N ILE A 236 4.84 -6.88 -7.87
CA ILE A 236 5.12 -6.19 -9.14
C ILE A 236 6.63 -5.99 -9.31
N ALA A 237 7.34 -5.62 -8.25
CA ALA A 237 8.78 -5.44 -8.29
C ALA A 237 9.52 -6.75 -8.58
N GLU A 238 9.06 -7.89 -8.06
CA GLU A 238 9.66 -9.21 -8.36
C GLU A 238 9.50 -9.61 -9.83
N GLU A 239 8.29 -9.43 -10.40
CA GLU A 239 8.01 -9.88 -11.76
C GLU A 239 8.41 -8.86 -12.84
N MET A 240 8.30 -7.57 -12.56
CA MET A 240 8.57 -6.47 -13.51
C MET A 240 9.85 -5.67 -13.19
N GLY A 241 10.53 -6.02 -12.11
CA GLY A 241 11.79 -5.41 -11.70
C GLY A 241 11.70 -3.95 -11.29
N LEU A 242 12.87 -3.32 -11.25
CA LEU A 242 12.99 -1.88 -11.00
C LEU A 242 12.26 -1.07 -12.06
N ALA A 243 12.28 -1.49 -13.32
CA ALA A 243 11.59 -0.80 -14.41
C ALA A 243 10.08 -0.71 -14.16
N GLY A 244 9.43 -1.82 -13.76
CA GLY A 244 8.02 -1.83 -13.38
C GLY A 244 7.71 -1.02 -12.13
N SER A 245 8.61 -1.07 -11.14
CA SER A 245 8.50 -0.29 -9.92
C SER A 245 8.56 1.22 -10.18
N LEU A 246 9.50 1.67 -11.00
CA LEU A 246 9.63 3.07 -11.40
C LEU A 246 8.46 3.53 -12.27
N GLY A 247 7.98 2.67 -13.18
CA GLY A 247 6.78 2.92 -13.98
C GLY A 247 5.56 3.17 -13.10
N LEU A 248 5.36 2.35 -12.06
CA LEU A 248 4.26 2.51 -11.11
C LEU A 248 4.39 3.80 -10.29
N LEU A 249 5.59 4.11 -9.77
CA LEU A 249 5.85 5.36 -9.06
C LEU A 249 5.62 6.60 -9.96
N ALA A 250 6.00 6.52 -11.24
CA ALA A 250 5.77 7.58 -12.22
C ALA A 250 4.27 7.81 -12.47
N VAL A 251 3.46 6.75 -12.58
CA VAL A 251 2.00 6.85 -12.72
C VAL A 251 1.37 7.51 -11.50
N VAL A 252 1.78 7.12 -10.28
CA VAL A 252 1.32 7.77 -9.04
C VAL A 252 1.72 9.26 -9.04
N GLY A 253 2.97 9.56 -9.38
CA GLY A 253 3.47 10.94 -9.46
C GLY A 253 2.72 11.77 -10.50
N LEU A 254 2.42 11.20 -11.67
CA LEU A 254 1.61 11.84 -12.70
C LEU A 254 0.19 12.12 -12.21
N PHE A 255 -0.46 11.16 -11.57
CA PHE A 255 -1.79 11.32 -11.00
C PHE A 255 -1.83 12.47 -9.99
N VAL A 256 -0.92 12.48 -9.02
CA VAL A 256 -0.81 13.52 -7.99
C VAL A 256 -0.53 14.88 -8.63
N SER A 257 0.40 14.95 -9.58
CA SER A 257 0.76 16.21 -10.25
C SER A 257 -0.41 16.80 -11.05
N ARG A 258 -1.19 15.96 -11.75
CA ARG A 258 -2.38 16.38 -12.49
C ARG A 258 -3.49 16.86 -11.55
N GLY A 259 -3.73 16.15 -10.47
CA GLY A 259 -4.71 16.56 -9.46
C GLY A 259 -4.32 17.87 -8.74
N LEU A 260 -3.04 18.09 -8.43
CA LEU A 260 -2.56 19.34 -7.89
C LEU A 260 -2.66 20.49 -8.91
N ARG A 261 -2.43 20.23 -10.20
CA ARG A 261 -2.70 21.21 -11.26
C ARG A 261 -4.19 21.59 -11.30
N ALA A 262 -5.09 20.61 -11.26
CA ALA A 262 -6.53 20.88 -11.18
C ALA A 262 -6.88 21.76 -9.96
N ALA A 263 -6.24 21.52 -8.82
CA ALA A 263 -6.41 22.36 -7.63
C ALA A 263 -5.98 23.82 -7.85
N LEU A 264 -4.85 24.04 -8.54
CA LEU A 264 -4.33 25.38 -8.79
C LEU A 264 -5.22 26.19 -9.75
N HIS A 265 -5.91 25.53 -10.69
CA HIS A 265 -6.80 26.15 -11.68
C HIS A 265 -8.29 26.10 -11.28
N ALA A 266 -8.59 25.62 -10.07
CA ALA A 266 -9.96 25.46 -9.62
C ALA A 266 -10.69 26.83 -9.48
N PRO A 267 -11.98 26.93 -9.91
CA PRO A 267 -12.74 28.18 -9.91
C PRO A 267 -13.25 28.58 -8.50
N SER A 268 -13.08 27.72 -7.50
CA SER A 268 -13.47 28.04 -6.14
C SER A 268 -12.50 27.44 -5.11
N ASN A 269 -12.45 28.04 -3.90
CA ASN A 269 -11.64 27.53 -2.81
C ASN A 269 -12.07 26.12 -2.37
N TYR A 270 -13.38 25.80 -2.43
CA TYR A 270 -13.88 24.46 -2.16
C TYR A 270 -13.27 23.42 -3.11
N GLN A 271 -13.40 23.66 -4.41
CA GLN A 271 -12.85 22.74 -5.42
C GLN A 271 -11.32 22.65 -5.34
N ARG A 272 -10.67 23.77 -5.01
CA ARG A 272 -9.20 23.81 -4.81
C ARG A 272 -8.76 22.91 -3.66
N TYR A 273 -9.37 23.06 -2.47
CA TYR A 273 -9.04 22.23 -1.31
C TYR A 273 -9.41 20.78 -1.54
N LEU A 274 -10.55 20.53 -2.19
CA LEU A 274 -11.02 19.20 -2.54
C LEU A 274 -10.03 18.49 -3.49
N ALA A 275 -9.65 19.12 -4.60
CA ALA A 275 -8.72 18.55 -5.55
C ALA A 275 -7.33 18.30 -4.94
N ALA A 276 -6.79 19.27 -4.18
CA ALA A 276 -5.51 19.11 -3.50
C ALA A 276 -5.57 18.02 -2.41
N GLY A 277 -6.64 17.98 -1.63
CA GLY A 277 -6.85 16.97 -0.58
C GLY A 277 -6.98 15.55 -1.14
N LEU A 278 -7.75 15.36 -2.23
CA LEU A 278 -7.91 14.06 -2.87
C LEU A 278 -6.63 13.59 -3.56
N SER A 279 -5.89 14.51 -4.20
CA SER A 279 -4.57 14.20 -4.79
C SER A 279 -3.57 13.78 -3.71
N ALA A 280 -3.57 14.49 -2.59
CA ALA A 280 -2.75 14.17 -1.43
C ALA A 280 -3.16 12.84 -0.79
N TYR A 281 -4.46 12.53 -0.74
CA TYR A 281 -4.94 11.23 -0.25
C TYR A 281 -4.30 10.08 -1.04
N ILE A 282 -4.41 10.09 -2.37
CA ILE A 282 -3.81 9.06 -3.24
C ILE A 282 -2.29 9.02 -3.04
N GLY A 283 -1.63 10.19 -3.01
CA GLY A 283 -0.17 10.29 -2.84
C GLY A 283 0.29 9.75 -1.48
N VAL A 284 -0.29 10.18 -0.38
CA VAL A 284 0.05 9.76 0.99
C VAL A 284 -0.16 8.25 1.16
N GLN A 285 -1.32 7.74 0.75
CA GLN A 285 -1.61 6.32 0.85
C GLN A 285 -0.62 5.48 0.03
N SER A 286 -0.29 5.92 -1.19
CA SER A 286 0.73 5.25 -2.02
C SER A 286 2.12 5.29 -1.40
N ILE A 287 2.54 6.43 -0.83
CA ILE A 287 3.83 6.57 -0.15
C ILE A 287 3.91 5.65 1.07
N LEU A 288 2.85 5.56 1.87
CA LEU A 288 2.82 4.73 3.05
C LEU A 288 2.94 3.23 2.72
N ILE A 289 2.19 2.74 1.73
CA ILE A 289 2.22 1.32 1.38
C ILE A 289 3.52 0.93 0.68
N ILE A 290 3.97 1.71 -0.30
CA ILE A 290 5.23 1.44 -1.02
C ILE A 290 6.42 1.60 -0.06
N GLY A 291 6.39 2.63 0.79
CA GLY A 291 7.39 2.84 1.83
C GLY A 291 7.50 1.68 2.81
N GLY A 292 6.37 1.09 3.20
CA GLY A 292 6.31 -0.13 4.01
C GLY A 292 6.92 -1.34 3.30
N ASN A 293 6.59 -1.55 2.02
CA ASN A 293 7.14 -2.64 1.21
C ASN A 293 8.66 -2.53 1.02
N LEU A 294 9.18 -1.30 0.90
CA LEU A 294 10.61 -1.02 0.75
C LEU A 294 11.36 -0.85 2.07
N ARG A 295 10.70 -1.03 3.22
CA ARG A 295 11.28 -0.73 4.54
C ARG A 295 11.73 0.73 4.70
N ALA A 296 11.22 1.66 3.91
CA ALA A 296 11.46 3.09 4.10
C ALA A 296 10.59 3.66 5.24
N LEU A 297 9.41 3.06 5.45
CA LEU A 297 8.44 3.39 6.50
C LEU A 297 7.99 2.11 7.21
N PRO A 298 7.44 2.21 8.45
CA PRO A 298 6.77 1.09 9.10
C PRO A 298 5.55 0.62 8.30
N LEU A 299 5.24 -0.68 8.35
CA LEU A 299 4.07 -1.25 7.69
C LEU A 299 2.77 -0.67 8.27
N THR A 300 1.89 -0.20 7.39
CA THR A 300 0.61 0.42 7.78
C THR A 300 -0.59 -0.48 7.55
N GLY A 301 -0.52 -1.46 6.63
CA GLY A 301 -1.63 -2.35 6.31
C GLY A 301 -2.76 -1.64 5.55
N VAL A 302 -2.43 -0.70 4.67
CA VAL A 302 -3.36 0.00 3.79
C VAL A 302 -3.18 -0.49 2.36
N THR A 303 -4.21 -0.36 1.54
CA THR A 303 -4.18 -0.78 0.13
C THR A 303 -3.50 0.26 -0.76
N LEU A 304 -2.83 -0.17 -1.85
CA LEU A 304 -2.32 0.74 -2.88
C LEU A 304 -3.47 1.12 -3.84
N PRO A 305 -3.87 2.41 -3.90
CA PRO A 305 -4.99 2.86 -4.72
C PRO A 305 -4.87 2.38 -6.18
N TYR A 306 -5.96 1.94 -6.78
CA TYR A 306 -6.09 1.37 -8.13
C TYR A 306 -5.34 0.06 -8.40
N VAL A 307 -4.44 -0.39 -7.52
CA VAL A 307 -3.50 -1.49 -7.79
C VAL A 307 -3.78 -2.69 -6.91
N SER A 308 -3.91 -2.50 -5.59
CA SER A 308 -4.17 -3.57 -4.61
C SER A 308 -5.55 -4.20 -4.78
N TYR A 309 -5.68 -5.44 -4.35
CA TYR A 309 -6.97 -6.06 -4.11
C TYR A 309 -7.73 -5.32 -3.01
N GLY A 310 -8.97 -4.93 -3.31
CA GLY A 310 -9.85 -4.24 -2.36
C GLY A 310 -10.98 -3.51 -3.08
N GLY A 311 -12.18 -4.08 -3.06
CA GLY A 311 -13.34 -3.52 -3.77
C GLY A 311 -13.71 -2.12 -3.32
N SER A 312 -13.75 -1.89 -2.00
CA SER A 312 -14.06 -0.58 -1.40
C SER A 312 -13.03 0.48 -1.77
N SER A 313 -11.75 0.11 -1.71
CA SER A 313 -10.64 0.99 -2.08
C SER A 313 -10.68 1.35 -3.57
N LEU A 314 -10.97 0.37 -4.43
CA LEU A 314 -11.10 0.59 -5.87
C LEU A 314 -12.27 1.52 -6.18
N LEU A 315 -13.45 1.26 -5.60
CA LEU A 315 -14.64 2.10 -5.76
C LEU A 315 -14.36 3.54 -5.31
N THR A 316 -13.79 3.71 -4.13
CA THR A 316 -13.42 5.04 -3.59
C THR A 316 -12.41 5.75 -4.50
N SER A 317 -11.43 5.01 -5.03
CA SER A 317 -10.43 5.55 -5.97
C SER A 317 -11.07 6.03 -7.27
N PHE A 318 -12.04 5.30 -7.82
CA PHE A 318 -12.78 5.74 -9.02
C PHE A 318 -13.67 6.97 -8.76
N ILE A 319 -14.26 7.08 -7.56
CA ILE A 319 -14.99 8.29 -7.15
C ILE A 319 -14.02 9.48 -7.03
N ILE A 320 -12.82 9.27 -6.48
CA ILE A 320 -11.78 10.31 -6.44
C ILE A 320 -11.42 10.78 -7.85
N LEU A 321 -11.18 9.84 -8.77
CA LEU A 321 -10.89 10.15 -10.17
C LEU A 321 -12.02 10.95 -10.82
N LEU A 322 -13.29 10.54 -10.60
CA LEU A 322 -14.46 11.26 -11.09
C LEU A 322 -14.47 12.71 -10.60
N ILE A 323 -14.30 12.93 -9.30
CA ILE A 323 -14.29 14.27 -8.71
C ILE A 323 -13.17 15.12 -9.29
N LEU A 324 -11.96 14.56 -9.44
CA LEU A 324 -10.82 15.28 -10.02
C LEU A 324 -11.05 15.63 -11.50
N ILE A 325 -11.67 14.77 -12.28
CA ILE A 325 -12.03 15.05 -13.68
C ILE A 325 -13.06 16.16 -13.76
N LEU A 326 -14.10 16.12 -12.93
CA LEU A 326 -15.13 17.15 -12.87
C LEU A 326 -14.57 18.54 -12.48
N ILE A 327 -13.53 18.57 -11.62
CA ILE A 327 -12.85 19.82 -11.27
C ILE A 327 -11.91 20.27 -12.41
N SER A 328 -11.29 19.33 -13.14
CA SER A 328 -10.36 19.61 -14.24
C SER A 328 -11.04 19.99 -15.55
N SER A 329 -12.33 19.69 -15.70
CA SER A 329 -13.08 20.03 -16.93
C SER A 329 -13.04 21.54 -17.13
N PRO A 330 -12.80 22.02 -18.36
CA PRO A 330 -12.72 23.44 -18.65
C PRO A 330 -14.09 24.09 -18.39
N ALA A 331 -14.24 24.65 -17.22
CA ALA A 331 -15.28 25.62 -16.98
C ALA A 331 -14.80 26.92 -17.62
N GLU A 332 -15.67 27.63 -18.30
CA GLU A 332 -15.43 29.00 -18.80
C GLU A 332 -15.15 30.00 -17.64
N LEU A 333 -15.03 29.47 -16.43
CA LEU A 333 -14.83 30.25 -15.20
C LEU A 333 -13.34 30.49 -14.97
N GLU A 334 -12.99 31.74 -14.71
CA GLU A 334 -11.64 32.11 -14.30
C GLU A 334 -11.25 31.41 -13.00
N PRO A 335 -9.96 30.99 -12.86
CA PRO A 335 -9.45 30.42 -11.63
C PRO A 335 -9.62 31.39 -10.46
N ALA A 336 -10.09 30.88 -9.33
CA ALA A 336 -10.18 31.70 -8.13
C ALA A 336 -8.80 32.24 -7.70
N PRO A 337 -8.70 33.47 -7.16
CA PRO A 337 -7.42 34.02 -6.72
C PRO A 337 -6.70 33.08 -5.75
N LEU A 338 -5.39 32.93 -5.92
CA LEU A 338 -4.55 32.12 -5.05
C LEU A 338 -3.65 33.03 -4.19
N PRO A 339 -4.11 33.43 -2.99
CA PRO A 339 -3.38 34.40 -2.17
C PRO A 339 -2.06 33.83 -1.62
N LYS A 340 -1.93 32.51 -1.49
CA LYS A 340 -0.74 31.85 -0.94
C LYS A 340 -0.39 30.61 -1.75
N PRO A 341 0.52 30.67 -2.73
CA PRO A 341 0.94 29.50 -3.50
C PRO A 341 1.92 28.58 -2.76
N ALA A 342 2.60 29.08 -1.73
CA ALA A 342 3.66 28.34 -1.02
C ALA A 342 3.21 26.96 -0.47
N PRO A 343 2.04 26.81 0.19
CA PRO A 343 1.59 25.51 0.69
C PRO A 343 1.44 24.45 -0.41
N TYR A 344 0.93 24.82 -1.58
CA TYR A 344 0.73 23.91 -2.71
C TYR A 344 2.06 23.49 -3.35
N ARG A 345 3.01 24.46 -3.45
CA ARG A 345 4.37 24.14 -3.91
C ARG A 345 5.10 23.21 -2.97
N LEU A 346 5.02 23.46 -1.66
CA LEU A 346 5.63 22.60 -0.65
C LEU A 346 5.02 21.20 -0.65
N LEU A 347 3.69 21.09 -0.81
CA LEU A 347 3.03 19.79 -0.97
C LEU A 347 3.54 19.05 -2.21
N ALA A 348 3.60 19.72 -3.35
CA ALA A 348 4.11 19.12 -4.59
C ALA A 348 5.56 18.66 -4.47
N LEU A 349 6.44 19.52 -3.92
CA LEU A 349 7.84 19.20 -3.68
C LEU A 349 8.00 18.04 -2.67
N GLY A 350 7.19 18.02 -1.59
CA GLY A 350 7.19 16.94 -0.61
C GLY A 350 6.76 15.60 -1.23
N MET A 351 5.72 15.60 -2.07
CA MET A 351 5.27 14.39 -2.79
C MET A 351 6.33 13.89 -3.78
N VAL A 352 6.90 14.78 -4.59
CA VAL A 352 7.97 14.43 -5.53
C VAL A 352 9.20 13.91 -4.77
N GLY A 353 9.61 14.60 -3.70
CA GLY A 353 10.73 14.17 -2.85
C GLY A 353 10.51 12.79 -2.24
N ALA A 354 9.32 12.53 -1.69
CA ALA A 354 8.97 11.23 -1.13
C ALA A 354 8.98 10.11 -2.19
N LEU A 355 8.39 10.35 -3.36
CA LEU A 355 8.41 9.38 -4.47
C LEU A 355 9.83 9.13 -4.99
N THR A 356 10.69 10.17 -5.01
CA THR A 356 12.11 10.03 -5.37
C THR A 356 12.85 9.17 -4.35
N VAL A 357 12.63 9.38 -3.05
CA VAL A 357 13.21 8.54 -1.99
C VAL A 357 12.78 7.08 -2.14
N LEU A 358 11.51 6.83 -2.47
CA LEU A 358 11.01 5.47 -2.72
C LEU A 358 11.63 4.86 -3.98
N ALA A 359 11.83 5.64 -5.05
CA ALA A 359 12.51 5.19 -6.26
C ALA A 359 13.97 4.79 -5.98
N LEU A 360 14.68 5.61 -5.20
CA LEU A 360 16.04 5.30 -4.74
C LEU A 360 16.07 4.07 -3.83
N GLY A 361 15.10 3.92 -2.93
CA GLY A 361 14.93 2.75 -2.08
C GLY A 361 14.68 1.47 -2.87
N ALA A 362 13.83 1.53 -3.89
CA ALA A 362 13.61 0.40 -4.80
C ALA A 362 14.90 0.04 -5.56
N GLY A 363 15.62 1.03 -6.09
CA GLY A 363 16.92 0.83 -6.74
C GLY A 363 17.96 0.24 -5.79
N TRP A 364 18.01 0.67 -4.56
CA TRP A 364 18.91 0.13 -3.54
C TRP A 364 18.70 -1.37 -3.31
N TRP A 365 17.45 -1.79 -3.10
CA TRP A 365 17.14 -3.20 -2.88
C TRP A 365 17.30 -4.04 -4.15
N ALA A 366 16.87 -3.53 -5.30
CA ALA A 366 16.87 -4.27 -6.56
C ALA A 366 18.25 -4.38 -7.21
N LEU A 367 19.20 -3.45 -6.95
CA LEU A 367 20.51 -3.44 -7.60
C LEU A 367 21.66 -3.64 -6.61
N VAL A 368 21.69 -2.85 -5.52
CA VAL A 368 22.83 -2.85 -4.60
C VAL A 368 22.79 -4.06 -3.66
N ARG A 369 21.59 -4.39 -3.14
CA ARG A 369 21.38 -5.48 -2.18
C ARG A 369 20.84 -6.77 -2.80
N ALA A 370 20.69 -6.83 -4.12
CA ALA A 370 20.14 -8.00 -4.81
C ALA A 370 21.01 -9.25 -4.59
N ALA A 371 22.31 -9.20 -4.88
CA ALA A 371 23.21 -10.34 -4.74
C ALA A 371 23.28 -10.90 -3.31
N PRO A 372 23.57 -10.10 -2.25
CA PRO A 372 23.62 -10.63 -0.89
C PRO A 372 22.26 -11.14 -0.37
N LEU A 373 21.14 -10.68 -0.90
CA LEU A 373 19.81 -11.18 -0.51
C LEU A 373 19.42 -12.46 -1.27
N SER A 374 19.84 -12.60 -2.51
CA SER A 374 19.60 -13.80 -3.29
C SER A 374 20.37 -15.01 -2.78
N THR A 375 21.57 -14.82 -2.23
CA THR A 375 22.43 -15.90 -1.70
C THR A 375 22.16 -16.28 -0.23
N ARG A 376 21.17 -15.65 0.42
CA ARG A 376 20.84 -15.96 1.81
C ARG A 376 20.21 -17.34 1.95
N ALA A 377 20.66 -18.11 2.93
CA ALA A 377 20.15 -19.45 3.23
C ALA A 377 18.66 -19.47 3.65
N ASP A 378 18.16 -18.35 4.20
CA ASP A 378 16.75 -18.17 4.58
C ASP A 378 15.87 -17.64 3.43
N ASN A 379 16.39 -17.55 2.20
CA ASN A 379 15.62 -17.13 1.03
C ASN A 379 14.94 -18.34 0.36
N PRO A 380 13.61 -18.51 0.52
CA PRO A 380 12.91 -19.66 -0.04
C PRO A 380 12.89 -19.71 -1.57
N ARG A 381 13.21 -18.59 -2.24
CA ARG A 381 13.28 -18.50 -3.71
C ARG A 381 14.41 -19.35 -4.27
N GLN A 382 15.54 -19.49 -3.55
CA GLN A 382 16.62 -20.40 -3.96
C GLN A 382 16.15 -21.85 -3.98
N ALA A 383 15.46 -22.29 -2.93
CA ALA A 383 14.93 -23.65 -2.88
C ALA A 383 13.94 -23.96 -4.02
N ILE A 384 13.25 -22.94 -4.54
CA ILE A 384 12.38 -23.08 -5.71
C ILE A 384 13.21 -23.16 -6.98
N LEU A 385 14.21 -22.29 -7.17
CA LEU A 385 15.09 -22.30 -8.33
C LEU A 385 15.87 -23.61 -8.44
N ASP A 386 16.35 -24.13 -7.32
CA ASP A 386 17.06 -25.42 -7.24
C ASP A 386 16.22 -26.60 -7.76
N ARG A 387 14.89 -26.51 -7.73
CA ARG A 387 14.00 -27.54 -8.31
C ARG A 387 13.99 -27.54 -9.84
N PHE A 388 14.36 -26.43 -10.46
CA PHE A 388 14.41 -26.29 -11.92
C PHE A 388 15.81 -26.56 -12.50
N VAL A 389 16.85 -26.52 -11.66
CA VAL A 389 18.23 -26.77 -12.03
C VAL A 389 18.63 -28.14 -11.52
N GLY A 390 18.87 -29.08 -12.42
CA GLY A 390 19.38 -30.41 -12.05
C GLY A 390 20.80 -30.30 -11.50
N ARG A 391 21.01 -30.85 -10.30
CA ARG A 391 22.35 -30.95 -9.70
C ARG A 391 23.20 -31.96 -10.42
N GLY A 392 24.52 -31.74 -10.45
CA GLY A 392 25.49 -32.66 -10.97
C GLY A 392 25.40 -34.06 -10.33
N ARG A 393 25.85 -35.11 -11.04
CA ARG A 393 25.91 -36.47 -10.52
C ARG A 393 27.13 -36.62 -9.63
N LEU A 394 27.01 -37.29 -8.49
CA LEU A 394 28.14 -37.76 -7.71
C LEU A 394 28.51 -39.15 -8.21
N LEU A 395 29.75 -39.29 -8.67
CA LEU A 395 30.29 -40.55 -9.21
C LEU A 395 31.38 -41.06 -8.28
N ASP A 396 31.58 -42.37 -8.25
CA ASP A 396 32.76 -42.98 -7.65
C ASP A 396 33.93 -42.95 -8.63
N ARG A 397 35.10 -43.45 -8.20
CA ARG A 397 36.30 -43.54 -9.02
C ARG A 397 36.11 -44.42 -10.28
N ALA A 398 35.19 -45.37 -10.27
CA ALA A 398 34.87 -46.27 -11.37
C ALA A 398 33.77 -45.71 -12.30
N GLY A 399 33.25 -44.52 -12.01
CA GLY A 399 32.16 -43.91 -12.78
C GLY A 399 30.76 -44.39 -12.38
N LEU A 400 30.63 -45.13 -11.27
CA LEU A 400 29.34 -45.53 -10.75
C LEU A 400 28.61 -44.33 -10.17
N VAL A 401 27.35 -44.15 -10.57
CA VAL A 401 26.50 -43.05 -10.08
C VAL A 401 26.07 -43.33 -8.66
N LEU A 402 26.62 -42.60 -7.70
CA LEU A 402 26.26 -42.69 -6.27
C LEU A 402 24.98 -41.90 -5.96
N VAL A 403 24.89 -40.68 -6.50
CA VAL A 403 23.74 -39.80 -6.31
C VAL A 403 23.44 -39.05 -7.61
N ALA A 404 22.20 -39.00 -8.00
CA ALA A 404 21.72 -38.24 -9.17
C ALA A 404 20.36 -37.62 -8.93
N ASP A 405 20.04 -36.61 -9.73
CA ASP A 405 18.68 -36.07 -9.79
C ASP A 405 17.81 -36.93 -10.70
N VAL A 406 16.60 -37.22 -10.25
CA VAL A 406 15.55 -37.93 -10.99
C VAL A 406 14.34 -37.05 -11.11
N GLY A 407 13.73 -36.97 -12.30
CA GLY A 407 12.54 -36.15 -12.58
C GLY A 407 12.76 -35.20 -13.74
N SER A 408 11.83 -34.24 -13.89
CA SER A 408 11.86 -33.16 -14.86
C SER A 408 12.07 -31.79 -14.17
N PRO A 409 12.45 -30.74 -14.90
CA PRO A 409 12.56 -29.41 -14.36
C PRO A 409 11.29 -28.99 -13.56
N GLY A 410 11.49 -28.54 -12.33
CA GLY A 410 10.43 -28.23 -11.37
C GLY A 410 10.05 -29.38 -10.43
N SER A 411 10.44 -30.62 -10.74
CA SER A 411 10.15 -31.83 -9.94
C SER A 411 11.40 -32.69 -9.66
N PHE A 412 12.60 -32.16 -9.84
CA PHE A 412 13.82 -32.87 -9.53
C PHE A 412 13.85 -33.35 -8.08
N ARG A 413 14.19 -34.64 -7.89
CA ARG A 413 14.41 -35.24 -6.58
C ARG A 413 15.80 -35.86 -6.55
N ARG A 414 16.55 -35.57 -5.50
CA ARG A 414 17.86 -36.16 -5.26
C ARG A 414 17.68 -37.60 -4.81
N GLN A 415 18.23 -38.56 -5.59
CA GLN A 415 18.17 -39.97 -5.32
C GLN A 415 19.57 -40.54 -5.07
N THR A 416 19.72 -41.23 -3.93
CA THR A 416 20.95 -41.96 -3.59
C THR A 416 20.80 -43.39 -4.08
N ASN A 417 21.65 -43.80 -5.04
CA ASN A 417 21.61 -45.13 -5.61
C ASN A 417 22.29 -46.17 -4.72
N VAL A 418 23.18 -45.75 -3.83
CA VAL A 418 23.90 -46.60 -2.89
C VAL A 418 23.61 -46.17 -1.46
N PRO A 419 22.52 -46.65 -0.83
CA PRO A 419 22.09 -46.22 0.50
C PRO A 419 23.11 -46.36 1.62
N SER A 420 24.01 -47.34 1.52
CA SER A 420 25.09 -47.57 2.49
C SER A 420 26.11 -46.44 2.56
N LEU A 421 26.22 -45.61 1.50
CA LEU A 421 27.11 -44.46 1.44
C LEU A 421 26.42 -43.15 1.83
N SER A 422 25.14 -43.15 2.23
CA SER A 422 24.38 -41.96 2.54
C SER A 422 25.00 -41.10 3.63
N ARG A 423 25.76 -41.69 4.57
CA ARG A 423 26.49 -40.93 5.61
C ARG A 423 27.64 -40.12 5.05
N VAL A 424 28.25 -40.56 3.93
CA VAL A 424 29.38 -39.90 3.27
C VAL A 424 28.85 -38.93 2.19
N THR A 425 27.92 -39.38 1.36
CA THR A 425 27.31 -38.55 0.31
C THR A 425 26.53 -37.40 0.90
N GLY A 426 25.90 -37.62 2.08
CA GLY A 426 25.06 -36.63 2.71
C GLY A 426 23.69 -36.53 2.04
N TYR A 427 23.07 -35.39 2.22
CA TYR A 427 21.79 -35.06 1.61
C TYR A 427 21.74 -33.61 1.11
N ALA A 428 20.89 -33.36 0.13
CA ALA A 428 20.49 -32.06 -0.31
C ALA A 428 18.98 -31.93 -0.10
N HIS A 429 18.57 -31.12 0.85
CA HIS A 429 17.16 -30.97 1.21
C HIS A 429 16.77 -29.49 1.30
N PRO A 430 15.63 -29.05 0.72
CA PRO A 430 15.22 -27.64 0.69
C PRO A 430 15.05 -27.00 2.08
N LEU A 431 14.66 -27.80 3.10
CA LEU A 431 14.42 -27.33 4.46
C LEU A 431 15.62 -27.55 5.40
N TYR A 432 16.38 -28.62 5.20
CA TYR A 432 17.46 -29.02 6.12
C TYR A 432 18.86 -28.65 5.58
N GLY A 433 18.92 -28.07 4.37
CA GLY A 433 20.18 -27.65 3.76
C GLY A 433 20.96 -28.82 3.16
N LEU A 434 22.27 -28.69 3.16
CA LEU A 434 23.22 -29.64 2.56
C LEU A 434 24.08 -30.27 3.65
N SER A 435 24.47 -31.55 3.44
CA SER A 435 25.42 -32.25 4.32
C SER A 435 26.37 -33.17 3.52
N GLY A 436 27.50 -33.60 4.13
CA GLY A 436 28.45 -34.52 3.55
C GLY A 436 29.09 -33.99 2.26
N LEU A 437 29.29 -34.86 1.27
CA LEU A 437 29.84 -34.50 -0.04
C LEU A 437 28.94 -33.53 -0.82
N GLU A 438 27.61 -33.60 -0.63
CA GLU A 438 26.68 -32.63 -1.23
C GLU A 438 26.96 -31.19 -0.77
N ALA A 439 27.39 -31.01 0.49
CA ALA A 439 27.79 -29.70 1.00
C ALA A 439 29.21 -29.30 0.53
N ALA A 440 30.15 -30.27 0.55
CA ALA A 440 31.55 -30.02 0.22
C ALA A 440 31.79 -29.68 -1.27
N LEU A 441 30.96 -30.24 -2.16
CA LEU A 441 31.07 -30.05 -3.61
C LEU A 441 30.05 -29.04 -4.18
N ASN A 442 29.30 -28.39 -3.32
CA ASN A 442 28.41 -27.31 -3.77
C ASN A 442 29.24 -26.03 -3.91
N PRO A 443 29.31 -25.41 -5.12
CA PRO A 443 30.13 -24.24 -5.39
C PRO A 443 29.63 -22.97 -4.67
#